data_cae978d89bf41d9809cb67774a27cbb1
#
_entry.id   cae978d89bf41d9809cb67774a27cbb1
#
_cell.length_a   1.000
_cell.length_b   1.000
_cell.length_c   1.000
_cell.angle_alpha   90.00
_cell.angle_beta   90.00
_cell.angle_gamma   90.00
#
_symmetry.space_group_name_H-M   'P 1'
#
loop_
_entity.id
_entity.type
_entity.pdbx_description
1 polymer ?
#
loop_
_entity_poly.entity_id
_entity_poly.type
_entity_poly.pdbx_seq_one_letter_code
_entity_poly.pdbx_strand_id
1 'polypeptide(L)'
;MKKGNAIALLPIGVFLCIYLGLGILFEYVMKIPMGFYNVPIIIAFLAAILVACLQNRKVSFDEKLEIMAQGLADKNIITMLLIFLTAGAFVGVVGRSSAESVAYFMLSLIPARFSVAVLFVVACFVSVAMGTSVGTITLITPIAVSVSKASGFDMALCIGSVMGGSMFGDNLSFISDTTIAACNGQGCQMKDKFRENFGIALPAAIATLVLILVFSFQTDIAGQVSKSYNLVQIIPYVLVLIGGIAGVNVFVVLLIGILSGSVIMLAGGHVAATDLLANMGSGASGMFETSMVAILVAAMCALIREYGGFDALLAGIHKVFKGRKGGQFGMGLLVGTMDIATANNTVAIVMANPIAKDMAKEYGITPRKAASILDTFSCVFQGIIPYGAQMLVAISAASELGYRVSAFQIMPKLFYPFLLFVSSMIFIFLIPSKKES
;
A
#
# COMPACT_ATOMS: atom_id res chain seq x y z
N MET A 1 -27.26 12.28 -4.96
CA MET A 1 -26.47 12.37 -3.73
C MET A 1 -27.42 12.34 -2.54
N LYS A 2 -27.14 11.48 -1.55
CA LYS A 2 -27.86 11.50 -0.27
C LYS A 2 -27.57 12.84 0.42
N LYS A 3 -28.47 13.32 1.29
CA LYS A 3 -28.21 14.53 2.06
C LYS A 3 -26.99 14.29 2.96
N GLY A 4 -25.92 15.05 2.76
CA GLY A 4 -24.66 14.87 3.49
C GLY A 4 -24.87 14.97 5.01
N ASN A 5 -24.31 14.02 5.76
CA ASN A 5 -24.38 13.95 7.22
C ASN A 5 -22.97 13.80 7.80
N ALA A 6 -22.40 14.89 8.28
CA ALA A 6 -21.05 14.91 8.84
C ALA A 6 -20.91 14.03 10.12
N ILE A 7 -22.01 13.81 10.87
CA ILE A 7 -21.98 12.97 12.07
C ILE A 7 -21.68 11.51 11.71
N ALA A 8 -22.05 11.07 10.50
CA ALA A 8 -21.74 9.73 10.03
C ALA A 8 -20.23 9.46 9.86
N LEU A 9 -19.37 10.49 9.87
CA LEU A 9 -17.90 10.36 9.87
C LEU A 9 -17.31 10.11 11.27
N LEU A 10 -18.11 10.21 12.33
CA LEU A 10 -17.65 10.02 13.71
C LEU A 10 -16.91 8.69 13.94
N PRO A 11 -17.30 7.56 13.35
CA PRO A 11 -16.55 6.30 13.48
C PRO A 11 -15.07 6.40 13.07
N ILE A 12 -14.78 7.14 11.98
CA ILE A 12 -13.39 7.38 11.55
C ILE A 12 -12.64 8.20 12.61
N GLY A 13 -13.28 9.26 13.14
CA GLY A 13 -12.72 10.06 14.23
C GLY A 13 -12.41 9.24 15.47
N VAL A 14 -13.32 8.34 15.87
CA VAL A 14 -13.14 7.43 17.01
C VAL A 14 -11.98 6.45 16.76
N PHE A 15 -11.91 5.85 15.58
CA PHE A 15 -10.79 4.99 15.19
C PHE A 15 -9.45 5.74 15.32
N LEU A 16 -9.34 6.92 14.72
CA LEU A 16 -8.11 7.71 14.74
C LEU A 16 -7.74 8.15 16.16
N CYS A 17 -8.72 8.57 16.98
CA CYS A 17 -8.46 8.92 18.37
C CYS A 17 -7.97 7.73 19.20
N ILE A 18 -8.53 6.54 19.02
CA ILE A 18 -8.09 5.34 19.75
C ILE A 18 -6.71 4.91 19.23
N TYR A 19 -6.56 4.67 17.93
CA TYR A 19 -5.34 4.09 17.38
C TYR A 19 -4.16 5.06 17.46
N LEU A 20 -4.31 6.27 16.88
CA LEU A 20 -3.24 7.26 16.90
C LEU A 20 -3.11 7.92 18.27
N GLY A 21 -4.22 8.26 18.94
CA GLY A 21 -4.19 8.92 20.22
C GLY A 21 -3.53 8.08 21.31
N LEU A 22 -3.94 6.83 21.48
CA LEU A 22 -3.32 5.91 22.44
C LEU A 22 -1.90 5.50 22.00
N GLY A 23 -1.67 5.29 20.70
CA GLY A 23 -0.34 4.98 20.18
C GLY A 23 0.68 6.08 20.50
N ILE A 24 0.32 7.34 20.23
CA ILE A 24 1.14 8.51 20.58
C ILE A 24 1.34 8.62 22.09
N LEU A 25 0.29 8.42 22.87
CA LEU A 25 0.36 8.43 24.32
C LEU A 25 1.37 7.38 24.84
N PHE A 26 1.28 6.15 24.37
CA PHE A 26 2.17 5.07 24.83
C PHE A 26 3.61 5.29 24.37
N GLU A 27 3.85 5.58 23.10
CA GLU A 27 5.21 5.65 22.55
C GLU A 27 5.94 6.95 22.92
N TYR A 28 5.28 8.10 22.78
CA TYR A 28 5.95 9.40 22.95
C TYR A 28 5.77 10.03 24.34
N VAL A 29 4.62 9.85 24.99
CA VAL A 29 4.35 10.43 26.32
C VAL A 29 4.82 9.48 27.42
N MET A 30 4.37 8.22 27.37
CA MET A 30 4.75 7.20 28.35
C MET A 30 6.11 6.56 28.05
N LYS A 31 6.70 6.84 26.88
CA LYS A 31 8.01 6.33 26.42
C LYS A 31 8.11 4.80 26.44
N ILE A 32 7.01 4.11 26.16
CA ILE A 32 6.99 2.65 26.03
C ILE A 32 7.56 2.31 24.65
N PRO A 33 8.67 1.57 24.56
CA PRO A 33 9.24 1.17 23.27
C PRO A 33 8.21 0.43 22.42
N MET A 34 8.05 0.84 21.15
CA MET A 34 7.04 0.30 20.23
C MET A 34 5.60 0.37 20.81
N GLY A 35 5.25 1.48 21.46
CA GLY A 35 3.98 1.67 22.15
C GLY A 35 2.74 1.47 21.27
N PHE A 36 2.84 1.71 19.96
CA PHE A 36 1.75 1.44 19.00
C PHE A 36 1.37 -0.04 18.93
N TYR A 37 2.28 -0.98 19.19
CA TYR A 37 1.93 -2.40 19.25
C TYR A 37 1.02 -2.78 20.44
N ASN A 38 0.94 -1.91 21.45
CA ASN A 38 0.03 -2.10 22.58
C ASN A 38 -1.40 -1.61 22.27
N VAL A 39 -1.64 -1.06 21.09
CA VAL A 39 -2.98 -0.65 20.62
C VAL A 39 -3.38 -1.60 19.47
N PRO A 40 -4.07 -2.72 19.76
CA PRO A 40 -4.49 -3.63 18.69
C PRO A 40 -5.43 -2.92 17.72
N ILE A 41 -4.99 -2.79 16.47
CA ILE A 41 -5.73 -2.05 15.44
C ILE A 41 -7.15 -2.60 15.22
N ILE A 42 -7.32 -3.93 15.34
CA ILE A 42 -8.62 -4.61 15.24
C ILE A 42 -9.57 -4.08 16.31
N ILE A 43 -9.12 -3.88 17.54
CA ILE A 43 -9.95 -3.37 18.64
C ILE A 43 -10.37 -1.93 18.38
N ALA A 44 -9.46 -1.09 17.84
CA ALA A 44 -9.80 0.28 17.46
C ALA A 44 -10.88 0.31 16.35
N PHE A 45 -10.81 -0.58 15.36
CA PHE A 45 -11.86 -0.70 14.32
C PHE A 45 -13.18 -1.25 14.89
N LEU A 46 -13.15 -2.22 15.78
CA LEU A 46 -14.37 -2.74 16.42
C LEU A 46 -15.08 -1.65 17.23
N ALA A 47 -14.32 -0.82 17.96
CA ALA A 47 -14.89 0.34 18.67
C ALA A 47 -15.51 1.34 17.68
N ALA A 48 -14.87 1.62 16.56
CA ALA A 48 -15.41 2.50 15.52
C ALA A 48 -16.69 1.93 14.88
N ILE A 49 -16.72 0.61 14.58
CA ILE A 49 -17.93 -0.06 14.07
C ILE A 49 -19.05 -0.02 15.09
N LEU A 50 -18.76 -0.22 16.37
CA LEU A 50 -19.77 -0.08 17.42
C LEU A 50 -20.40 1.32 17.39
N VAL A 51 -19.59 2.38 17.27
CA VAL A 51 -20.09 3.74 17.13
C VAL A 51 -20.93 3.92 15.85
N ALA A 52 -20.49 3.35 14.71
CA ALA A 52 -21.27 3.36 13.48
C ALA A 52 -22.64 2.66 13.65
N CYS A 53 -22.66 1.54 14.37
CA CYS A 53 -23.90 0.81 14.67
C CYS A 53 -24.83 1.55 15.64
N LEU A 54 -24.27 2.36 16.55
CA LEU A 54 -25.09 3.21 17.47
C LEU A 54 -25.70 4.42 16.79
N GLN A 55 -25.16 4.82 15.63
CA GLN A 55 -25.77 5.85 14.79
C GLN A 55 -27.03 5.32 14.11
N ASN A 56 -27.84 6.24 13.60
CA ASN A 56 -29.08 5.95 12.87
C ASN A 56 -29.94 4.86 13.53
N ARG A 57 -30.49 5.16 14.69
CA ARG A 57 -31.33 4.26 15.50
C ARG A 57 -32.63 3.78 14.83
N LYS A 58 -32.98 4.37 13.66
CA LYS A 58 -34.15 3.97 12.86
C LYS A 58 -33.89 2.72 12.04
N VAL A 59 -32.63 2.38 11.78
CA VAL A 59 -32.20 1.19 11.03
C VAL A 59 -31.97 0.06 12.04
N SER A 60 -32.56 -1.09 11.81
CA SER A 60 -32.38 -2.28 12.65
C SER A 60 -30.94 -2.78 12.61
N PHE A 61 -30.55 -3.60 13.59
CA PHE A 61 -29.20 -4.18 13.58
C PHE A 61 -29.01 -5.13 12.42
N ASP A 62 -30.03 -5.91 12.06
CA ASP A 62 -29.98 -6.83 10.92
C ASP A 62 -29.77 -6.09 9.59
N GLU A 63 -30.48 -4.97 9.36
CA GLU A 63 -30.23 -4.12 8.20
C GLU A 63 -28.80 -3.55 8.18
N LYS A 64 -28.24 -3.21 9.35
CA LYS A 64 -26.83 -2.76 9.43
C LYS A 64 -25.87 -3.89 9.08
N LEU A 65 -26.15 -5.12 9.47
CA LEU A 65 -25.36 -6.29 9.06
C LEU A 65 -25.43 -6.52 7.54
N GLU A 66 -26.61 -6.34 6.92
CA GLU A 66 -26.74 -6.44 5.46
C GLU A 66 -25.92 -5.35 4.74
N ILE A 67 -25.96 -4.10 5.23
CA ILE A 67 -25.15 -3.00 4.67
C ILE A 67 -23.65 -3.34 4.77
N MET A 68 -23.20 -3.84 5.93
CA MET A 68 -21.79 -4.24 6.11
C MET A 68 -21.43 -5.41 5.17
N ALA A 69 -22.29 -6.42 5.05
CA ALA A 69 -22.07 -7.55 4.16
C ALA A 69 -21.95 -7.12 2.69
N GLN A 70 -22.77 -6.18 2.23
CA GLN A 70 -22.65 -5.59 0.89
C GLN A 70 -21.31 -4.88 0.69
N GLY A 71 -20.77 -4.23 1.73
CA GLY A 71 -19.43 -3.62 1.69
C GLY A 71 -18.31 -4.64 1.54
N LEU A 72 -18.47 -5.83 2.14
CA LEU A 72 -17.51 -6.93 2.04
C LEU A 72 -17.55 -7.66 0.69
N ALA A 73 -18.67 -7.61 -0.02
CA ALA A 73 -18.84 -8.22 -1.35
C ALA A 73 -18.05 -7.48 -2.46
N ASP A 74 -17.29 -6.44 -2.14
CA ASP A 74 -16.44 -5.74 -3.10
C ASP A 74 -15.31 -6.65 -3.61
N LYS A 75 -15.18 -6.73 -4.95
CA LYS A 75 -14.14 -7.54 -5.61
C LYS A 75 -12.74 -7.21 -5.10
N ASN A 76 -12.45 -5.95 -4.82
CA ASN A 76 -11.12 -5.52 -4.36
C ASN A 76 -10.80 -6.09 -2.98
N ILE A 77 -11.77 -6.13 -2.07
CA ILE A 77 -11.60 -6.71 -0.74
C ILE A 77 -11.30 -8.20 -0.84
N ILE A 78 -12.09 -8.93 -1.64
CA ILE A 78 -11.87 -10.38 -1.85
C ILE A 78 -10.48 -10.63 -2.47
N THR A 79 -10.10 -9.84 -3.48
CA THR A 79 -8.79 -9.96 -4.12
C THR A 79 -7.65 -9.72 -3.12
N MET A 80 -7.75 -8.69 -2.28
CA MET A 80 -6.75 -8.40 -1.24
C MET A 80 -6.61 -9.54 -0.24
N LEU A 81 -7.73 -10.10 0.24
CA LEU A 81 -7.72 -11.23 1.17
C LEU A 81 -7.02 -12.47 0.57
N LEU A 82 -7.32 -12.79 -0.69
CA LEU A 82 -6.65 -13.90 -1.39
C LEU A 82 -5.16 -13.65 -1.55
N ILE A 83 -4.74 -12.42 -1.89
CA ILE A 83 -3.33 -12.06 -1.99
C ILE A 83 -2.65 -12.21 -0.62
N PHE A 84 -3.23 -11.69 0.45
CA PHE A 84 -2.64 -11.79 1.79
C PHE A 84 -2.45 -13.23 2.22
N LEU A 85 -3.48 -14.07 2.12
CA LEU A 85 -3.41 -15.47 2.53
C LEU A 85 -2.41 -16.27 1.70
N THR A 86 -2.39 -16.09 0.37
CA THR A 86 -1.43 -16.78 -0.50
C THR A 86 0.00 -16.27 -0.32
N ALA A 87 0.18 -14.98 -0.03
CA ALA A 87 1.47 -14.40 0.28
C ALA A 87 2.05 -14.96 1.58
N GLY A 88 1.24 -15.03 2.63
CA GLY A 88 1.64 -15.68 3.88
C GLY A 88 2.01 -17.14 3.67
N ALA A 89 1.18 -17.89 2.94
CA ALA A 89 1.47 -19.28 2.59
C ALA A 89 2.79 -19.43 1.80
N PHE A 90 3.06 -18.53 0.84
CA PHE A 90 4.31 -18.50 0.10
C PHE A 90 5.52 -18.32 1.02
N VAL A 91 5.48 -17.32 1.91
CA VAL A 91 6.57 -17.07 2.89
C VAL A 91 6.72 -18.28 3.81
N GLY A 92 5.63 -18.90 4.25
CA GLY A 92 5.65 -20.11 5.06
C GLY A 92 6.34 -21.30 4.37
N VAL A 93 6.15 -21.47 3.05
CA VAL A 93 6.79 -22.53 2.24
C VAL A 93 8.26 -22.28 2.04
N VAL A 94 8.60 -21.12 1.49
CA VAL A 94 9.99 -20.81 1.10
C VAL A 94 10.88 -20.51 2.31
N GLY A 95 10.26 -20.07 3.39
CA GLY A 95 10.92 -19.78 4.65
C GLY A 95 11.94 -18.65 4.54
N ARG A 96 12.60 -18.42 5.67
CA ARG A 96 13.63 -17.40 5.79
C ARG A 96 14.88 -17.71 4.96
N SER A 97 15.24 -18.98 4.83
CA SER A 97 16.47 -19.42 4.14
C SER A 97 16.48 -19.08 2.65
N SER A 98 15.31 -19.17 1.98
CA SER A 98 15.20 -18.79 0.57
C SER A 98 15.35 -17.27 0.37
N ALA A 99 14.71 -16.45 1.22
CA ALA A 99 14.84 -15.00 1.18
C ALA A 99 16.29 -14.55 1.47
N GLU A 100 16.95 -15.18 2.44
CA GLU A 100 18.38 -14.95 2.74
C GLU A 100 19.26 -15.35 1.55
N SER A 101 18.99 -16.49 0.90
CA SER A 101 19.74 -16.92 -0.29
C SER A 101 19.63 -15.90 -1.44
N VAL A 102 18.43 -15.34 -1.68
CA VAL A 102 18.25 -14.25 -2.67
C VAL A 102 19.07 -13.02 -2.28
N ALA A 103 19.03 -12.61 -1.02
CA ALA A 103 19.75 -11.45 -0.54
C ALA A 103 21.28 -11.62 -0.68
N TYR A 104 21.83 -12.76 -0.26
CA TYR A 104 23.27 -13.04 -0.39
C TYR A 104 23.71 -13.17 -1.85
N PHE A 105 22.90 -13.78 -2.70
CA PHE A 105 23.16 -13.82 -4.14
C PHE A 105 23.21 -12.41 -4.73
N MET A 106 22.23 -11.56 -4.41
CA MET A 106 22.21 -10.18 -4.86
C MET A 106 23.46 -9.41 -4.40
N LEU A 107 23.83 -9.55 -3.11
CA LEU A 107 25.00 -8.90 -2.54
C LEU A 107 26.35 -9.46 -3.08
N SER A 108 26.36 -10.67 -3.65
CA SER A 108 27.52 -11.20 -4.35
C SER A 108 27.75 -10.58 -5.73
N LEU A 109 26.67 -10.08 -6.37
CA LEU A 109 26.72 -9.46 -7.69
C LEU A 109 26.88 -7.94 -7.64
N ILE A 110 26.38 -7.29 -6.60
CA ILE A 110 26.26 -5.84 -6.50
C ILE A 110 26.93 -5.39 -5.20
N PRO A 111 27.77 -4.33 -5.22
CA PRO A 111 28.30 -3.77 -3.99
C PRO A 111 27.17 -3.42 -3.02
N ALA A 112 27.31 -3.80 -1.75
CA ALA A 112 26.25 -3.66 -0.73
C ALA A 112 25.63 -2.25 -0.69
N ARG A 113 26.42 -1.21 -0.93
CA ARG A 113 25.98 0.20 -0.95
C ARG A 113 24.87 0.50 -1.97
N PHE A 114 24.73 -0.31 -3.03
CA PHE A 114 23.69 -0.13 -4.05
C PHE A 114 22.47 -1.03 -3.82
N SER A 115 22.52 -1.96 -2.86
CA SER A 115 21.47 -2.99 -2.68
C SER A 115 20.09 -2.38 -2.42
N VAL A 116 20.01 -1.33 -1.61
CA VAL A 116 18.74 -0.64 -1.30
C VAL A 116 18.19 0.09 -2.54
N ALA A 117 19.06 0.72 -3.33
CA ALA A 117 18.69 1.37 -4.58
C ALA A 117 18.19 0.36 -5.61
N VAL A 118 18.81 -0.83 -5.68
CA VAL A 118 18.38 -1.94 -6.55
C VAL A 118 17.01 -2.46 -6.11
N LEU A 119 16.76 -2.62 -4.82
CA LEU A 119 15.43 -3.00 -4.31
C LEU A 119 14.35 -2.01 -4.76
N PHE A 120 14.61 -0.70 -4.66
CA PHE A 120 13.69 0.33 -5.16
C PHE A 120 13.42 0.19 -6.65
N VAL A 121 14.46 0.06 -7.48
CA VAL A 121 14.34 -0.04 -8.94
C VAL A 121 13.61 -1.32 -9.36
N VAL A 122 13.95 -2.47 -8.74
CA VAL A 122 13.26 -3.75 -9.00
C VAL A 122 11.77 -3.63 -8.64
N ALA A 123 11.46 -3.04 -7.49
CA ALA A 123 10.07 -2.82 -7.08
C ALA A 123 9.31 -1.91 -8.07
N CYS A 124 9.96 -0.87 -8.64
CA CYS A 124 9.37 -0.05 -9.68
C CYS A 124 8.94 -0.88 -10.90
N PHE A 125 9.86 -1.69 -11.45
CA PHE A 125 9.58 -2.49 -12.65
C PHE A 125 8.54 -3.58 -12.41
N VAL A 126 8.65 -4.31 -11.30
CA VAL A 126 7.70 -5.36 -10.95
C VAL A 126 6.30 -4.78 -10.78
N SER A 127 6.17 -3.65 -10.09
CA SER A 127 4.88 -3.02 -9.84
C SER A 127 4.25 -2.42 -11.12
N VAL A 128 5.05 -1.84 -12.02
CA VAL A 128 4.53 -1.40 -13.35
C VAL A 128 3.95 -2.58 -14.11
N ALA A 129 4.63 -3.73 -14.10
CA ALA A 129 4.24 -4.91 -14.84
C ALA A 129 3.06 -5.66 -14.21
N MET A 130 3.01 -5.75 -12.88
CA MET A 130 1.92 -6.42 -12.14
C MET A 130 0.67 -5.56 -11.97
N GLY A 131 0.80 -4.24 -12.01
CA GLY A 131 -0.29 -3.31 -11.79
C GLY A 131 -0.82 -3.30 -10.35
N THR A 132 0.04 -3.57 -9.37
CA THR A 132 -0.35 -3.54 -7.95
C THR A 132 0.84 -3.27 -7.04
N SER A 133 0.72 -2.24 -6.21
CA SER A 133 1.70 -1.93 -5.18
C SER A 133 1.68 -2.96 -4.04
N VAL A 134 0.51 -3.34 -3.56
CA VAL A 134 0.35 -4.32 -2.48
C VAL A 134 0.98 -5.66 -2.84
N GLY A 135 0.69 -6.17 -4.05
CA GLY A 135 1.28 -7.43 -4.53
C GLY A 135 2.81 -7.37 -4.63
N THR A 136 3.34 -6.27 -5.14
CA THR A 136 4.79 -6.06 -5.26
C THR A 136 5.47 -5.97 -3.90
N ILE A 137 4.89 -5.22 -2.95
CA ILE A 137 5.39 -5.11 -1.57
C ILE A 137 5.43 -6.49 -0.93
N THR A 138 4.36 -7.27 -1.07
CA THR A 138 4.28 -8.64 -0.56
C THR A 138 5.43 -9.52 -1.05
N LEU A 139 5.76 -9.43 -2.33
CA LEU A 139 6.79 -10.28 -2.96
C LEU A 139 8.21 -9.86 -2.59
N ILE A 140 8.48 -8.56 -2.51
CA ILE A 140 9.85 -8.06 -2.41
C ILE A 140 10.24 -7.73 -0.96
N THR A 141 9.30 -7.48 -0.06
CA THR A 141 9.61 -7.17 1.35
C THR A 141 10.43 -8.27 2.06
N PRO A 142 10.16 -9.58 1.87
CA PRO A 142 11.02 -10.62 2.47
C PRO A 142 12.48 -10.53 2.02
N ILE A 143 12.71 -10.18 0.75
CA ILE A 143 14.05 -9.96 0.20
C ILE A 143 14.68 -8.72 0.86
N ALA A 144 13.92 -7.62 0.99
CA ALA A 144 14.39 -6.38 1.62
C ALA A 144 14.80 -6.60 3.08
N VAL A 145 14.00 -7.36 3.84
CA VAL A 145 14.32 -7.76 5.23
C VAL A 145 15.63 -8.55 5.28
N SER A 146 15.81 -9.51 4.38
CA SER A 146 17.01 -10.33 4.32
C SER A 146 18.24 -9.53 3.88
N VAL A 147 18.09 -8.59 2.93
CA VAL A 147 19.13 -7.64 2.53
C VAL A 147 19.54 -6.75 3.70
N SER A 148 18.59 -6.19 4.45
CA SER A 148 18.87 -5.40 5.65
C SER A 148 19.75 -6.17 6.63
N LYS A 149 19.41 -7.42 6.91
CA LYS A 149 20.16 -8.28 7.83
C LYS A 149 21.56 -8.66 7.33
N ALA A 150 21.67 -8.91 6.02
CA ALA A 150 22.94 -9.32 5.41
C ALA A 150 23.93 -8.14 5.26
N SER A 151 23.43 -6.94 4.99
CA SER A 151 24.25 -5.75 4.71
C SER A 151 24.41 -4.80 5.90
N GLY A 152 23.57 -4.93 6.93
CA GLY A 152 23.55 -4.01 8.08
C GLY A 152 22.79 -2.70 7.85
N PHE A 153 22.11 -2.54 6.69
CA PHE A 153 21.25 -1.39 6.46
C PHE A 153 20.05 -1.37 7.40
N ASP A 154 19.56 -0.17 7.71
CA ASP A 154 18.31 0.03 8.44
C ASP A 154 17.15 -0.68 7.73
N MET A 155 16.45 -1.54 8.46
CA MET A 155 15.32 -2.32 7.95
C MET A 155 14.19 -1.45 7.43
N ALA A 156 13.89 -0.35 8.13
CA ALA A 156 12.86 0.59 7.71
C ALA A 156 13.23 1.29 6.39
N LEU A 157 14.51 1.55 6.14
CA LEU A 157 14.98 2.08 4.87
C LEU A 157 14.81 1.07 3.73
N CYS A 158 15.17 -0.20 3.95
CA CYS A 158 15.02 -1.26 2.95
C CYS A 158 13.54 -1.47 2.60
N ILE A 159 12.68 -1.58 3.60
CA ILE A 159 11.22 -1.75 3.41
C ILE A 159 10.61 -0.50 2.76
N GLY A 160 10.92 0.68 3.26
CA GLY A 160 10.44 1.96 2.71
C GLY A 160 10.85 2.15 1.24
N SER A 161 12.03 1.68 0.85
CA SER A 161 12.49 1.72 -0.54
C SER A 161 11.68 0.78 -1.44
N VAL A 162 11.37 -0.43 -0.99
CA VAL A 162 10.48 -1.36 -1.71
C VAL A 162 9.08 -0.79 -1.82
N MET A 163 8.52 -0.26 -0.75
CA MET A 163 7.21 0.39 -0.77
C MET A 163 7.17 1.55 -1.76
N GLY A 164 8.16 2.45 -1.69
CA GLY A 164 8.25 3.61 -2.59
C GLY A 164 8.35 3.22 -4.07
N GLY A 165 9.18 2.21 -4.39
CA GLY A 165 9.29 1.67 -5.74
C GLY A 165 8.00 1.02 -6.22
N SER A 166 7.32 0.27 -5.35
CA SER A 166 6.02 -0.34 -5.65
C SER A 166 4.94 0.70 -5.91
N MET A 167 4.92 1.78 -5.16
CA MET A 167 4.02 2.91 -5.34
C MET A 167 4.26 3.64 -6.67
N PHE A 168 5.54 3.87 -7.04
CA PHE A 168 5.89 4.45 -8.33
C PHE A 168 5.37 3.59 -9.48
N GLY A 169 5.60 2.26 -9.41
CA GLY A 169 5.18 1.35 -10.45
C GLY A 169 3.66 1.27 -10.60
N ASP A 170 2.93 1.21 -9.51
CA ASP A 170 1.47 1.19 -9.48
C ASP A 170 0.88 2.47 -10.12
N ASN A 171 1.41 3.62 -9.77
CA ASN A 171 1.00 4.92 -10.29
C ASN A 171 1.24 5.07 -11.81
N LEU A 172 2.23 4.36 -12.38
CA LEU A 172 2.55 4.39 -13.82
C LEU A 172 2.08 3.15 -14.59
N SER A 173 1.49 2.16 -13.93
CA SER A 173 0.99 0.98 -14.61
C SER A 173 -0.27 1.27 -15.42
N PHE A 174 -0.35 0.68 -16.63
CA PHE A 174 -1.56 0.74 -17.46
C PHE A 174 -2.66 -0.23 -17.01
N ILE A 175 -2.29 -1.24 -16.25
CA ILE A 175 -3.19 -2.32 -15.80
C ILE A 175 -3.54 -2.22 -14.31
N SER A 176 -3.05 -1.19 -13.62
CA SER A 176 -3.36 -0.95 -12.21
C SER A 176 -4.84 -0.62 -12.01
N ASP A 177 -5.45 -1.21 -10.99
CA ASP A 177 -6.84 -0.93 -10.60
C ASP A 177 -7.07 0.56 -10.30
N THR A 178 -6.09 1.25 -9.72
CA THR A 178 -6.14 2.70 -9.45
C THR A 178 -6.17 3.51 -10.73
N THR A 179 -5.28 3.17 -11.70
CA THR A 179 -5.26 3.80 -13.02
C THR A 179 -6.58 3.58 -13.77
N ILE A 180 -7.08 2.34 -13.76
CA ILE A 180 -8.35 1.98 -14.42
C ILE A 180 -9.51 2.75 -13.76
N ALA A 181 -9.58 2.77 -12.43
CA ALA A 181 -10.61 3.49 -11.69
C ALA A 181 -10.59 5.00 -11.99
N ALA A 182 -9.41 5.63 -11.95
CA ALA A 182 -9.25 7.06 -12.22
C ALA A 182 -9.63 7.42 -13.66
N CYS A 183 -9.14 6.67 -14.65
CA CYS A 183 -9.41 6.94 -16.07
C CYS A 183 -10.87 6.72 -16.43
N ASN A 184 -11.47 5.61 -15.99
CA ASN A 184 -12.87 5.31 -16.28
C ASN A 184 -13.80 6.35 -15.65
N GLY A 185 -13.54 6.74 -14.40
CA GLY A 185 -14.34 7.74 -13.70
C GLY A 185 -14.29 9.12 -14.36
N GLN A 186 -13.12 9.54 -14.80
CA GLN A 186 -12.94 10.83 -15.46
C GLN A 186 -13.26 10.81 -16.96
N GLY A 187 -13.27 9.63 -17.59
CA GLY A 187 -13.54 9.48 -19.03
C GLY A 187 -12.33 9.85 -19.90
N CYS A 188 -11.12 9.46 -19.49
CA CYS A 188 -9.89 9.66 -20.27
C CYS A 188 -9.23 8.32 -20.62
N GLN A 189 -8.31 8.36 -21.62
CA GLN A 189 -7.52 7.20 -21.97
C GLN A 189 -6.35 7.01 -20.98
N MET A 190 -6.02 5.76 -20.65
CA MET A 190 -4.90 5.42 -19.76
C MET A 190 -3.56 5.96 -20.27
N LYS A 191 -3.36 5.97 -21.59
CA LYS A 191 -2.17 6.54 -22.22
C LYS A 191 -1.98 8.04 -21.94
N ASP A 192 -3.08 8.80 -21.90
CA ASP A 192 -3.02 10.24 -21.65
C ASP A 192 -2.76 10.52 -20.17
N LYS A 193 -3.40 9.76 -19.28
CA LYS A 193 -3.11 9.81 -17.83
C LYS A 193 -1.66 9.43 -17.56
N PHE A 194 -1.13 8.38 -18.20
CA PHE A 194 0.27 7.98 -18.06
C PHE A 194 1.24 9.12 -18.38
N ARG A 195 1.02 9.83 -19.47
CA ARG A 195 1.87 10.97 -19.85
C ARG A 195 1.87 12.09 -18.81
N GLU A 196 0.69 12.39 -18.23
CA GLU A 196 0.58 13.37 -17.15
C GLU A 196 1.31 12.88 -15.88
N ASN A 197 1.06 11.63 -15.46
CA ASN A 197 1.68 11.04 -14.28
C ASN A 197 3.20 10.88 -14.41
N PHE A 198 3.70 10.55 -15.59
CA PHE A 198 5.12 10.39 -15.83
C PHE A 198 5.90 11.67 -15.50
N GLY A 199 5.36 12.83 -15.87
CA GLY A 199 5.94 14.13 -15.54
C GLY A 199 5.96 14.46 -14.04
N ILE A 200 5.08 13.84 -13.26
CA ILE A 200 5.00 14.03 -11.80
C ILE A 200 5.81 12.97 -11.06
N ALA A 201 5.62 11.71 -11.43
CA ALA A 201 6.16 10.56 -10.72
C ALA A 201 7.66 10.36 -10.95
N LEU A 202 8.15 10.57 -12.19
CA LEU A 202 9.56 10.36 -12.53
C LEU A 202 10.52 11.28 -11.76
N PRO A 203 10.28 12.60 -11.65
CA PRO A 203 11.14 13.46 -10.83
C PRO A 203 11.17 13.04 -9.36
N ALA A 204 10.02 12.63 -8.81
CA ALA A 204 9.93 12.12 -7.45
C ALA A 204 10.72 10.82 -7.25
N ALA A 205 10.66 9.89 -8.24
CA ALA A 205 11.40 8.64 -8.19
C ALA A 205 12.91 8.87 -8.30
N ILE A 206 13.37 9.76 -9.18
CA ILE A 206 14.79 10.13 -9.30
C ILE A 206 15.28 10.74 -7.99
N ALA A 207 14.54 11.68 -7.43
CA ALA A 207 14.89 12.29 -6.15
C ALA A 207 14.92 11.26 -5.01
N THR A 208 13.97 10.31 -5.00
CA THR A 208 13.94 9.19 -4.05
C THR A 208 15.19 8.33 -4.19
N LEU A 209 15.56 7.96 -5.41
CA LEU A 209 16.76 7.15 -5.68
C LEU A 209 18.03 7.87 -5.21
N VAL A 210 18.12 9.18 -5.45
CA VAL A 210 19.25 9.99 -4.96
C VAL A 210 19.31 9.98 -3.43
N LEU A 211 18.18 10.19 -2.75
CA LEU A 211 18.15 10.13 -1.27
C LEU A 211 18.53 8.74 -0.75
N ILE A 212 18.02 7.67 -1.35
CA ILE A 212 18.40 6.30 -0.97
C ILE A 212 19.91 6.11 -1.09
N LEU A 213 20.52 6.57 -2.20
CA LEU A 213 21.96 6.48 -2.40
C LEU A 213 22.72 7.32 -1.36
N VAL A 214 22.30 8.55 -1.08
CA VAL A 214 22.94 9.40 -0.06
C VAL A 214 22.93 8.71 1.31
N PHE A 215 21.79 8.17 1.75
CA PHE A 215 21.70 7.42 3.01
C PHE A 215 22.53 6.14 2.98
N SER A 216 22.55 5.43 1.84
CA SER A 216 23.34 4.20 1.68
C SER A 216 24.85 4.46 1.76
N PHE A 217 25.33 5.60 1.25
CA PHE A 217 26.73 5.98 1.32
C PHE A 217 27.16 6.54 2.69
N GLN A 218 26.23 7.04 3.48
CA GLN A 218 26.47 7.52 4.85
C GLN A 218 26.44 6.40 5.89
N THR A 219 25.90 5.23 5.55
CA THR A 219 25.81 4.09 6.47
C THR A 219 27.13 3.33 6.46
N ASP A 220 27.70 3.11 7.67
CA ASP A 220 28.83 2.20 7.84
C ASP A 220 28.33 0.76 7.64
N ILE A 221 28.68 0.18 6.50
CA ILE A 221 28.31 -1.19 6.17
C ILE A 221 29.27 -2.11 6.94
N ALA A 222 28.73 -2.96 7.81
CA ALA A 222 29.48 -4.05 8.40
C ALA A 222 30.04 -4.90 7.23
N GLY A 223 31.34 -5.13 7.24
CA GLY A 223 32.06 -5.73 6.14
C GLY A 223 31.36 -6.97 5.58
N GLN A 224 31.50 -7.20 4.28
CA GLN A 224 30.83 -8.27 3.53
C GLN A 224 30.80 -9.58 4.34
N VAL A 225 29.65 -9.91 4.89
CA VAL A 225 29.42 -11.23 5.47
C VAL A 225 29.25 -12.16 4.27
N SER A 226 30.37 -12.78 3.84
CA SER A 226 30.34 -13.85 2.87
C SER A 226 29.60 -15.04 3.48
N LYS A 227 28.28 -15.07 3.31
CA LYS A 227 27.48 -16.24 3.63
C LYS A 227 27.20 -17.01 2.34
N SER A 228 27.23 -18.33 2.43
CA SER A 228 26.86 -19.20 1.34
C SER A 228 25.36 -19.03 1.03
N TYR A 229 25.02 -19.01 -0.24
CA TYR A 229 23.64 -19.03 -0.73
C TYR A 229 23.37 -20.30 -1.51
N ASN A 230 22.12 -20.74 -1.52
CA ASN A 230 21.68 -21.91 -2.28
C ASN A 230 20.89 -21.45 -3.49
N LEU A 231 21.46 -21.63 -4.70
CA LEU A 231 20.82 -21.23 -5.97
C LEU A 231 19.47 -21.92 -6.20
N VAL A 232 19.29 -23.15 -5.72
CA VAL A 232 18.02 -23.87 -5.88
C VAL A 232 16.92 -23.21 -5.04
N GLN A 233 17.25 -22.73 -3.83
CA GLN A 233 16.29 -22.04 -2.96
C GLN A 233 15.91 -20.64 -3.49
N ILE A 234 16.68 -20.08 -4.42
CA ILE A 234 16.37 -18.79 -5.08
C ILE A 234 15.27 -18.95 -6.13
N ILE A 235 15.13 -20.13 -6.74
CA ILE A 235 14.24 -20.37 -7.89
C ILE A 235 12.80 -19.91 -7.64
N PRO A 236 12.13 -20.19 -6.50
CA PRO A 236 10.75 -19.74 -6.27
C PRO A 236 10.61 -18.22 -6.37
N TYR A 237 11.55 -17.45 -5.80
CA TYR A 237 11.55 -15.99 -5.89
C TYR A 237 11.82 -15.49 -7.32
N VAL A 238 12.73 -16.15 -8.05
CA VAL A 238 13.02 -15.80 -9.46
C VAL A 238 11.78 -16.03 -10.33
N LEU A 239 11.08 -17.17 -10.17
CA LEU A 239 9.83 -17.45 -10.89
C LEU A 239 8.74 -16.42 -10.57
N VAL A 240 8.60 -16.06 -9.31
CA VAL A 240 7.65 -15.04 -8.85
C VAL A 240 8.01 -13.67 -9.45
N LEU A 241 9.27 -13.26 -9.43
CA LEU A 241 9.72 -12.00 -10.02
C LEU A 241 9.55 -11.98 -11.55
N ILE A 242 9.91 -13.05 -12.24
CA ILE A 242 9.70 -13.17 -13.70
C ILE A 242 8.21 -13.11 -14.03
N GLY A 243 7.36 -13.84 -13.29
CA GLY A 243 5.92 -13.80 -13.47
C GLY A 243 5.35 -12.39 -13.24
N GLY A 244 5.85 -11.69 -12.21
CA GLY A 244 5.49 -10.29 -11.95
C GLY A 244 5.90 -9.36 -13.08
N ILE A 245 7.14 -9.45 -13.56
CA ILE A 245 7.64 -8.64 -14.70
C ILE A 245 6.88 -8.96 -15.99
N ALA A 246 6.45 -10.21 -16.17
CA ALA A 246 5.62 -10.62 -17.32
C ALA A 246 4.15 -10.14 -17.21
N GLY A 247 3.75 -9.48 -16.12
CA GLY A 247 2.38 -8.99 -15.92
C GLY A 247 1.37 -10.08 -15.59
N VAL A 248 1.81 -11.23 -15.08
CA VAL A 248 0.92 -12.30 -14.63
C VAL A 248 0.21 -11.87 -13.34
N ASN A 249 -1.05 -12.25 -13.19
CA ASN A 249 -1.84 -11.93 -11.99
C ASN A 249 -1.12 -12.38 -10.71
N VAL A 250 -1.07 -11.49 -9.69
CA VAL A 250 -0.35 -11.70 -8.41
C VAL A 250 -0.71 -13.02 -7.75
N PHE A 251 -1.99 -13.36 -7.71
CA PHE A 251 -2.46 -14.61 -7.11
C PHE A 251 -1.88 -15.83 -7.81
N VAL A 252 -1.87 -15.85 -9.15
CA VAL A 252 -1.29 -16.93 -9.95
C VAL A 252 0.22 -17.03 -9.74
N VAL A 253 0.90 -15.88 -9.70
CA VAL A 253 2.34 -15.80 -9.43
C VAL A 253 2.69 -16.40 -8.07
N LEU A 254 1.92 -16.06 -7.04
CA LEU A 254 2.10 -16.62 -5.69
C LEU A 254 1.86 -18.14 -5.66
N LEU A 255 0.84 -18.63 -6.37
CA LEU A 255 0.61 -20.08 -6.49
C LEU A 255 1.79 -20.80 -7.17
N ILE A 256 2.35 -20.23 -8.23
CA ILE A 256 3.56 -20.75 -8.87
C ILE A 256 4.73 -20.77 -7.87
N GLY A 257 4.90 -19.72 -7.09
CA GLY A 257 5.89 -19.62 -6.02
C GLY A 257 5.71 -20.70 -4.94
N ILE A 258 4.48 -20.91 -4.47
CA ILE A 258 4.12 -21.94 -3.49
C ILE A 258 4.44 -23.33 -4.06
N LEU A 259 3.99 -23.64 -5.27
CA LEU A 259 4.21 -24.96 -5.88
C LEU A 259 5.70 -25.25 -6.10
N SER A 260 6.41 -24.31 -6.71
CA SER A 260 7.87 -24.47 -6.96
C SER A 260 8.67 -24.53 -5.65
N GLY A 261 8.32 -23.67 -4.67
CA GLY A 261 8.91 -23.69 -3.34
C GLY A 261 8.66 -25.02 -2.62
N SER A 262 7.43 -25.53 -2.65
CA SER A 262 7.09 -26.83 -2.06
C SER A 262 7.93 -27.97 -2.64
N VAL A 263 8.03 -28.04 -3.97
CA VAL A 263 8.84 -29.07 -4.64
C VAL A 263 10.32 -28.97 -4.23
N ILE A 264 10.88 -27.77 -4.21
CA ILE A 264 12.29 -27.53 -3.89
C ILE A 264 12.58 -27.85 -2.41
N MET A 265 11.72 -27.44 -1.50
CA MET A 265 11.93 -27.65 -0.06
C MET A 265 11.79 -29.13 0.31
N LEU A 266 10.86 -29.87 -0.32
CA LEU A 266 10.69 -31.29 -0.13
C LEU A 266 11.83 -32.10 -0.79
N ALA A 267 12.13 -31.84 -2.06
CA ALA A 267 13.15 -32.58 -2.80
C ALA A 267 14.57 -32.33 -2.24
N GLY A 268 14.82 -31.13 -1.69
CA GLY A 268 16.06 -30.79 -1.00
C GLY A 268 16.17 -31.34 0.42
N GLY A 269 15.13 -32.00 0.95
CA GLY A 269 15.10 -32.51 2.33
C GLY A 269 15.16 -31.41 3.41
N HIS A 270 14.81 -30.16 3.04
CA HIS A 270 14.86 -29.01 3.95
C HIS A 270 13.68 -28.99 4.91
N VAL A 271 12.55 -29.58 4.52
CA VAL A 271 11.30 -29.64 5.30
C VAL A 271 10.62 -30.98 5.06
N ALA A 272 10.07 -31.58 6.11
CA ALA A 272 9.20 -32.76 5.97
C ALA A 272 7.82 -32.36 5.40
N ALA A 273 7.16 -33.30 4.71
CA ALA A 273 5.85 -33.00 4.07
C ALA A 273 4.77 -32.53 5.08
N THR A 274 4.79 -33.08 6.29
CA THR A 274 3.91 -32.65 7.38
C THR A 274 4.17 -31.24 7.83
N ASP A 275 5.44 -30.87 7.96
CA ASP A 275 5.88 -29.54 8.40
C ASP A 275 5.63 -28.48 7.33
N LEU A 276 5.73 -28.87 6.03
CA LEU A 276 5.44 -27.96 4.92
C LEU A 276 4.02 -27.42 4.99
N LEU A 277 3.02 -28.29 5.18
CA LEU A 277 1.63 -27.87 5.30
C LEU A 277 1.39 -27.05 6.58
N ALA A 278 2.03 -27.40 7.68
CA ALA A 278 1.97 -26.63 8.93
C ALA A 278 2.57 -25.24 8.74
N ASN A 279 3.70 -25.12 8.07
CA ASN A 279 4.36 -23.86 7.76
C ASN A 279 3.50 -22.99 6.81
N MET A 280 2.88 -23.59 5.78
CA MET A 280 1.92 -22.88 4.92
C MET A 280 0.76 -22.30 5.74
N GLY A 281 0.18 -23.10 6.63
CA GLY A 281 -0.91 -22.69 7.51
C GLY A 281 -0.49 -21.57 8.48
N SER A 282 0.69 -21.69 9.06
CA SER A 282 1.25 -20.67 9.94
C SER A 282 1.48 -19.34 9.21
N GLY A 283 2.11 -19.38 8.02
CA GLY A 283 2.32 -18.17 7.22
C GLY A 283 1.00 -17.51 6.79
N ALA A 284 0.01 -18.29 6.35
CA ALA A 284 -1.31 -17.75 6.04
C ALA A 284 -1.99 -17.13 7.28
N SER A 285 -1.84 -17.76 8.46
CA SER A 285 -2.37 -17.24 9.72
C SER A 285 -1.67 -15.95 10.16
N GLY A 286 -0.40 -15.76 9.83
CA GLY A 286 0.33 -14.51 10.10
C GLY A 286 -0.24 -13.29 9.39
N MET A 287 -1.02 -13.49 8.31
CA MET A 287 -1.74 -12.42 7.62
C MET A 287 -3.13 -12.10 8.21
N PHE A 288 -3.46 -12.68 9.38
CA PHE A 288 -4.77 -12.52 10.02
C PHE A 288 -5.09 -11.06 10.30
N GLU A 289 -4.18 -10.33 10.97
CA GLU A 289 -4.43 -8.93 11.34
C GLU A 289 -4.68 -8.06 10.11
N THR A 290 -3.83 -8.16 9.09
CA THR A 290 -3.97 -7.42 7.82
C THR A 290 -5.30 -7.74 7.12
N SER A 291 -5.69 -9.02 7.10
CA SER A 291 -6.95 -9.47 6.50
C SER A 291 -8.16 -8.94 7.28
N MET A 292 -8.12 -9.01 8.60
CA MET A 292 -9.21 -8.50 9.44
C MET A 292 -9.38 -7.00 9.34
N VAL A 293 -8.28 -6.24 9.25
CA VAL A 293 -8.35 -4.78 9.02
C VAL A 293 -9.06 -4.47 7.71
N ALA A 294 -8.74 -5.16 6.62
CA ALA A 294 -9.42 -4.95 5.33
C ALA A 294 -10.94 -5.20 5.43
N ILE A 295 -11.34 -6.25 6.13
CA ILE A 295 -12.75 -6.59 6.38
C ILE A 295 -13.44 -5.51 7.22
N LEU A 296 -12.84 -5.12 8.35
CA LEU A 296 -13.45 -4.18 9.30
C LEU A 296 -13.58 -2.78 8.70
N VAL A 297 -12.56 -2.33 7.95
CA VAL A 297 -12.60 -1.06 7.21
C VAL A 297 -13.74 -1.07 6.20
N ALA A 298 -13.85 -2.12 5.39
CA ALA A 298 -14.91 -2.22 4.38
C ALA A 298 -16.32 -2.17 5.01
N ALA A 299 -16.52 -2.91 6.10
CA ALA A 299 -17.78 -2.91 6.86
C ALA A 299 -18.12 -1.53 7.44
N MET A 300 -17.15 -0.86 8.08
CA MET A 300 -17.30 0.49 8.63
C MET A 300 -17.64 1.50 7.53
N CYS A 301 -16.92 1.47 6.42
CA CYS A 301 -17.12 2.38 5.30
C CYS A 301 -18.47 2.20 4.61
N ALA A 302 -19.00 0.98 4.55
CA ALA A 302 -20.34 0.72 4.04
C ALA A 302 -21.40 1.45 4.86
N LEU A 303 -21.34 1.40 6.19
CA LEU A 303 -22.25 2.14 7.07
C LEU A 303 -22.11 3.66 6.94
N ILE A 304 -20.87 4.17 6.90
CA ILE A 304 -20.58 5.59 6.74
C ILE A 304 -21.15 6.11 5.42
N ARG A 305 -21.00 5.34 4.33
CA ARG A 305 -21.54 5.64 3.00
C ARG A 305 -23.07 5.67 3.04
N GLU A 306 -23.68 4.65 3.62
CA GLU A 306 -25.13 4.56 3.72
C GLU A 306 -25.74 5.73 4.49
N TYR A 307 -25.06 6.21 5.52
CA TYR A 307 -25.52 7.33 6.36
C TYR A 307 -25.13 8.71 5.82
N GLY A 308 -24.56 8.80 4.60
CA GLY A 308 -24.22 10.06 3.93
C GLY A 308 -22.97 10.77 4.48
N GLY A 309 -22.10 10.06 5.18
CA GLY A 309 -20.86 10.63 5.73
C GLY A 309 -19.92 11.11 4.64
N PHE A 310 -19.72 10.30 3.63
CA PHE A 310 -18.85 10.66 2.51
C PHE A 310 -19.44 11.78 1.65
N ASP A 311 -20.78 11.84 1.47
CA ASP A 311 -21.42 12.96 0.79
C ASP A 311 -21.19 14.30 1.51
N ALA A 312 -21.18 14.29 2.84
CA ALA A 312 -20.88 15.49 3.64
C ALA A 312 -19.42 15.95 3.46
N LEU A 313 -18.47 15.01 3.48
CA LEU A 313 -17.05 15.30 3.29
C LEU A 313 -16.80 15.87 1.89
N LEU A 314 -17.36 15.24 0.88
CA LEU A 314 -17.27 15.65 -0.52
C LEU A 314 -17.81 17.06 -0.74
N ALA A 315 -19.01 17.35 -0.21
CA ALA A 315 -19.62 18.69 -0.28
C ALA A 315 -18.78 19.76 0.44
N GLY A 316 -18.14 19.40 1.55
CA GLY A 316 -17.25 20.29 2.30
C GLY A 316 -16.04 20.72 1.47
N ILE A 317 -15.35 19.76 0.84
CA ILE A 317 -14.16 20.03 0.03
C ILE A 317 -14.49 20.88 -1.21
N HIS A 318 -15.56 20.54 -1.92
CA HIS A 318 -16.02 21.31 -3.08
C HIS A 318 -16.35 22.79 -2.74
N LYS A 319 -16.82 23.04 -1.52
CA LYS A 319 -17.17 24.38 -1.06
C LYS A 319 -15.96 25.26 -0.76
N VAL A 320 -14.86 24.66 -0.31
CA VAL A 320 -13.64 25.36 0.11
C VAL A 320 -12.69 25.63 -1.06
N PHE A 321 -12.48 24.65 -1.93
CA PHE A 321 -11.48 24.72 -2.99
C PHE A 321 -12.09 25.13 -4.32
N LYS A 322 -11.77 26.37 -4.77
CA LYS A 322 -12.32 26.96 -5.99
C LYS A 322 -11.24 27.34 -7.00
N GLY A 323 -11.66 27.47 -8.25
CA GLY A 323 -10.78 27.82 -9.36
C GLY A 323 -9.83 26.70 -9.80
N ARG A 324 -9.11 26.90 -10.88
CA ARG A 324 -8.36 25.81 -11.55
C ARG A 324 -7.27 25.18 -10.68
N LYS A 325 -6.44 25.98 -10.00
CA LYS A 325 -5.37 25.48 -9.12
C LYS A 325 -5.95 24.95 -7.81
N GLY A 326 -6.86 25.71 -7.19
CA GLY A 326 -7.55 25.28 -5.96
C GLY A 326 -8.38 24.02 -6.18
N GLY A 327 -9.10 23.90 -7.31
CA GLY A 327 -9.83 22.71 -7.67
C GLY A 327 -8.95 21.46 -7.83
N GLN A 328 -7.77 21.58 -8.47
CA GLN A 328 -6.82 20.48 -8.58
C GLN A 328 -6.32 20.02 -7.20
N PHE A 329 -5.94 20.96 -6.34
CA PHE A 329 -5.51 20.63 -4.97
C PHE A 329 -6.67 20.04 -4.15
N GLY A 330 -7.87 20.61 -4.29
CA GLY A 330 -9.09 20.09 -3.65
C GLY A 330 -9.43 18.67 -4.06
N MET A 331 -9.27 18.29 -5.35
CA MET A 331 -9.42 16.91 -5.81
C MET A 331 -8.40 15.98 -5.15
N GLY A 332 -7.15 16.43 -5.01
CA GLY A 332 -6.10 15.68 -4.33
C GLY A 332 -6.44 15.44 -2.85
N LEU A 333 -6.86 16.48 -2.14
CA LEU A 333 -7.30 16.34 -0.74
C LEU A 333 -8.57 15.49 -0.61
N LEU A 334 -9.46 15.57 -1.60
CA LEU A 334 -10.66 14.76 -1.65
C LEU A 334 -10.32 13.26 -1.64
N VAL A 335 -9.52 12.82 -2.59
CA VAL A 335 -9.13 11.42 -2.66
C VAL A 335 -8.27 11.01 -1.46
N GLY A 336 -7.39 11.88 -0.98
CA GLY A 336 -6.58 11.60 0.20
C GLY A 336 -7.40 11.41 1.48
N THR A 337 -8.44 12.22 1.68
CA THR A 337 -9.37 12.02 2.81
C THR A 337 -10.22 10.75 2.65
N MET A 338 -10.55 10.36 1.42
CA MET A 338 -11.18 9.07 1.17
C MET A 338 -10.22 7.92 1.48
N ASP A 339 -8.92 8.03 1.15
CA ASP A 339 -7.91 7.03 1.50
C ASP A 339 -7.77 6.85 3.01
N ILE A 340 -7.71 7.95 3.76
CA ILE A 340 -7.70 7.90 5.24
C ILE A 340 -8.92 7.15 5.77
N ALA A 341 -10.08 7.36 5.15
CA ALA A 341 -11.33 6.74 5.58
C ALA A 341 -11.43 5.26 5.19
N THR A 342 -10.97 4.90 3.99
CA THR A 342 -11.19 3.58 3.39
C THR A 342 -9.98 2.66 3.49
N ALA A 343 -8.80 3.19 3.83
CA ALA A 343 -7.51 2.51 3.80
C ALA A 343 -7.25 1.73 2.48
N ASN A 344 -7.88 2.18 1.38
CA ASN A 344 -7.82 1.55 0.07
C ASN A 344 -7.90 2.59 -1.05
N ASN A 345 -6.81 2.75 -1.79
CA ASN A 345 -6.67 3.77 -2.84
C ASN A 345 -7.66 3.59 -4.00
N THR A 346 -7.93 2.37 -4.46
CA THR A 346 -8.89 2.13 -5.54
C THR A 346 -10.30 2.55 -5.14
N VAL A 347 -10.73 2.16 -3.92
CA VAL A 347 -12.04 2.56 -3.38
C VAL A 347 -12.12 4.06 -3.21
N ALA A 348 -11.07 4.69 -2.69
CA ALA A 348 -10.99 6.15 -2.52
C ALA A 348 -11.15 6.89 -3.86
N ILE A 349 -10.47 6.44 -4.91
CA ILE A 349 -10.57 7.00 -6.26
C ILE A 349 -12.00 6.84 -6.81
N VAL A 350 -12.58 5.64 -6.72
CA VAL A 350 -13.95 5.37 -7.21
C VAL A 350 -14.96 6.30 -6.53
N MET A 351 -14.82 6.49 -5.22
CA MET A 351 -15.71 7.37 -4.45
C MET A 351 -15.51 8.86 -4.77
N ALA A 352 -14.26 9.29 -4.96
CA ALA A 352 -13.95 10.68 -5.28
C ALA A 352 -14.32 11.07 -6.73
N ASN A 353 -14.36 10.10 -7.65
CA ASN A 353 -14.52 10.33 -9.08
C ASN A 353 -15.72 11.20 -9.48
N PRO A 354 -16.97 10.99 -9.00
CA PRO A 354 -18.11 11.79 -9.43
C PRO A 354 -17.90 13.28 -9.17
N ILE A 355 -17.45 13.62 -7.96
CA ILE A 355 -17.23 15.01 -7.58
C ILE A 355 -16.00 15.62 -8.25
N ALA A 356 -14.91 14.86 -8.33
CA ALA A 356 -13.74 15.31 -9.07
C ALA A 356 -14.09 15.60 -10.55
N LYS A 357 -14.98 14.83 -11.16
CA LYS A 357 -15.49 15.06 -12.54
C LYS A 357 -16.30 16.35 -12.64
N ASP A 358 -17.15 16.64 -11.67
CA ASP A 358 -17.92 17.88 -11.62
C ASP A 358 -16.99 19.08 -11.40
N MET A 359 -16.05 18.99 -10.46
CA MET A 359 -15.02 20.02 -10.25
C MET A 359 -14.14 20.22 -11.51
N ALA A 360 -13.81 19.15 -12.23
CA ALA A 360 -13.04 19.23 -13.47
C ALA A 360 -13.76 20.04 -14.54
N LYS A 361 -15.06 19.79 -14.72
CA LYS A 361 -15.92 20.55 -15.66
C LYS A 361 -16.06 22.01 -15.24
N GLU A 362 -16.33 22.27 -13.95
CA GLU A 362 -16.54 23.61 -13.42
C GLU A 362 -15.28 24.48 -13.54
N TYR A 363 -14.09 23.93 -13.29
CA TYR A 363 -12.84 24.69 -13.26
C TYR A 363 -11.99 24.53 -14.53
N GLY A 364 -12.51 23.90 -15.59
CA GLY A 364 -11.81 23.73 -16.85
C GLY A 364 -10.54 22.88 -16.72
N ILE A 365 -10.58 21.84 -15.90
CA ILE A 365 -9.49 20.87 -15.71
C ILE A 365 -9.72 19.71 -16.68
N THR A 366 -8.69 19.31 -17.44
CA THR A 366 -8.85 18.19 -18.38
C THR A 366 -9.07 16.86 -17.67
N PRO A 367 -9.86 15.94 -18.23
CA PRO A 367 -10.12 14.63 -17.64
C PRO A 367 -8.85 13.84 -17.31
N ARG A 368 -7.83 13.88 -18.19
CA ARG A 368 -6.53 13.23 -17.95
C ARG A 368 -5.81 13.80 -16.74
N LYS A 369 -5.88 15.12 -16.54
CA LYS A 369 -5.26 15.79 -15.39
C LYS A 369 -6.00 15.49 -14.09
N ALA A 370 -7.32 15.46 -14.12
CA ALA A 370 -8.14 15.05 -12.99
C ALA A 370 -7.85 13.59 -12.58
N ALA A 371 -7.80 12.67 -13.53
CA ALA A 371 -7.43 11.28 -13.31
C ALA A 371 -6.02 11.14 -12.72
N SER A 372 -5.05 11.91 -13.27
CA SER A 372 -3.68 11.94 -12.77
C SER A 372 -3.61 12.41 -11.31
N ILE A 373 -4.33 13.47 -10.95
CA ILE A 373 -4.37 14.00 -9.58
C ILE A 373 -4.97 12.99 -8.62
N LEU A 374 -6.10 12.38 -8.97
CA LEU A 374 -6.75 11.39 -8.13
C LEU A 374 -5.80 10.22 -7.84
N ASP A 375 -5.17 9.66 -8.86
CA ASP A 375 -4.27 8.53 -8.71
C ASP A 375 -2.97 8.91 -7.96
N THR A 376 -2.38 10.07 -8.26
CA THR A 376 -1.15 10.54 -7.62
C THR A 376 -1.36 10.82 -6.13
N PHE A 377 -2.43 11.54 -5.78
CA PHE A 377 -2.68 11.86 -4.37
C PHE A 377 -3.15 10.64 -3.58
N SER A 378 -3.93 9.74 -4.17
CA SER A 378 -4.26 8.49 -3.49
C SER A 378 -3.00 7.67 -3.22
N CYS A 379 -2.07 7.61 -4.16
CA CYS A 379 -0.77 6.98 -3.96
C CYS A 379 0.01 7.62 -2.78
N VAL A 380 0.02 8.96 -2.68
CA VAL A 380 0.67 9.68 -1.56
C VAL A 380 0.05 9.29 -0.22
N PHE A 381 -1.27 9.41 -0.09
CA PHE A 381 -1.96 9.18 1.18
C PHE A 381 -1.92 7.71 1.59
N GLN A 382 -2.22 6.79 0.67
CA GLN A 382 -2.19 5.34 0.94
C GLN A 382 -0.82 4.87 1.43
N GLY A 383 0.26 5.43 0.89
CA GLY A 383 1.61 5.05 1.29
C GLY A 383 1.96 5.41 2.72
N ILE A 384 1.47 6.56 3.20
CA ILE A 384 1.81 7.07 4.54
C ILE A 384 0.80 6.68 5.63
N ILE A 385 -0.35 6.10 5.27
CA ILE A 385 -1.35 5.67 6.25
C ILE A 385 -0.83 4.45 7.02
N PRO A 386 -0.67 4.52 8.37
CA PRO A 386 -0.06 3.45 9.15
C PRO A 386 -0.88 2.16 9.21
N TYR A 387 -2.17 2.24 8.90
CA TYR A 387 -3.13 1.13 8.83
C TYR A 387 -3.56 0.82 7.40
N GLY A 388 -2.93 1.42 6.41
CA GLY A 388 -3.18 1.14 4.99
C GLY A 388 -2.65 -0.23 4.57
N ALA A 389 -3.28 -0.84 3.57
CA ALA A 389 -2.94 -2.19 3.10
C ALA A 389 -1.45 -2.35 2.75
N GLN A 390 -0.83 -1.34 2.13
CA GLN A 390 0.58 -1.34 1.77
C GLN A 390 1.49 -1.43 3.01
N MET A 391 1.20 -0.63 4.04
CA MET A 391 1.98 -0.59 5.27
C MET A 391 1.81 -1.89 6.06
N LEU A 392 0.56 -2.35 6.20
CA LEU A 392 0.26 -3.56 6.98
C LEU A 392 0.89 -4.80 6.35
N VAL A 393 0.84 -4.95 5.03
CA VAL A 393 1.44 -6.11 4.36
C VAL A 393 2.97 -6.09 4.47
N ALA A 394 3.60 -4.91 4.43
CA ALA A 394 5.03 -4.77 4.62
C ALA A 394 5.46 -5.19 6.04
N ILE A 395 4.72 -4.74 7.06
CA ILE A 395 4.94 -5.07 8.47
C ILE A 395 4.71 -6.58 8.70
N SER A 396 3.61 -7.14 8.18
CA SER A 396 3.30 -8.56 8.31
C SER A 396 4.37 -9.44 7.64
N ALA A 397 4.83 -9.09 6.44
CA ALA A 397 5.89 -9.83 5.76
C ALA A 397 7.24 -9.80 6.54
N ALA A 398 7.55 -8.71 7.22
CA ALA A 398 8.71 -8.64 8.10
C ALA A 398 8.50 -9.50 9.36
N SER A 399 7.30 -9.47 9.94
CA SER A 399 6.93 -10.24 11.13
C SER A 399 6.99 -11.75 10.89
N GLU A 400 6.55 -12.23 9.73
CA GLU A 400 6.65 -13.64 9.29
C GLU A 400 8.10 -14.15 9.28
N LEU A 401 9.05 -13.27 9.00
CA LEU A 401 10.48 -13.58 9.06
C LEU A 401 11.08 -13.38 10.47
N GLY A 402 10.24 -13.11 11.47
CA GLY A 402 10.65 -12.94 12.87
C GLY A 402 11.22 -11.56 13.21
N TYR A 403 10.93 -10.53 12.37
CA TYR A 403 11.42 -9.16 12.62
C TYR A 403 10.25 -8.20 12.84
N ARG A 404 10.33 -7.44 13.94
CA ARG A 404 9.34 -6.41 14.27
C ARG A 404 9.80 -5.05 13.77
N VAL A 405 8.94 -4.40 12.98
CA VAL A 405 9.12 -3.03 12.51
C VAL A 405 7.77 -2.32 12.56
N SER A 406 7.72 -1.10 13.09
CA SER A 406 6.48 -0.34 13.16
C SER A 406 6.27 0.55 11.93
N ALA A 407 5.02 0.91 11.65
CA ALA A 407 4.69 1.89 10.62
C ALA A 407 5.45 3.21 10.82
N PHE A 408 5.57 3.66 12.06
CA PHE A 408 6.23 4.93 12.41
C PHE A 408 7.75 4.90 12.26
N GLN A 409 8.35 3.71 12.23
CA GLN A 409 9.76 3.55 11.85
C GLN A 409 9.94 3.58 10.33
N ILE A 410 8.99 3.02 9.58
CA ILE A 410 9.03 2.99 8.11
C ILE A 410 8.73 4.37 7.52
N MET A 411 7.70 5.07 8.01
CA MET A 411 7.22 6.35 7.45
C MET A 411 8.32 7.38 7.21
N PRO A 412 9.25 7.67 8.14
CA PRO A 412 10.32 8.64 7.90
C PRO A 412 11.32 8.23 6.82
N LYS A 413 11.38 6.94 6.48
CA LYS A 413 12.26 6.36 5.45
C LYS A 413 11.53 6.08 4.12
N LEU A 414 10.24 6.34 4.08
CA LEU A 414 9.40 6.20 2.89
C LEU A 414 9.43 7.50 2.08
N PHE A 415 10.56 7.76 1.40
CA PHE A 415 10.81 9.05 0.73
C PHE A 415 9.87 9.32 -0.44
N TYR A 416 9.49 8.29 -1.20
CA TYR A 416 8.76 8.47 -2.46
C TYR A 416 7.43 9.23 -2.32
N PRO A 417 6.49 8.88 -1.43
CA PRO A 417 5.23 9.61 -1.33
C PRO A 417 5.39 11.07 -0.94
N PHE A 418 6.37 11.40 -0.08
CA PHE A 418 6.64 12.79 0.27
C PHE A 418 7.19 13.59 -0.92
N LEU A 419 8.11 13.00 -1.67
CA LEU A 419 8.66 13.62 -2.89
C LEU A 419 7.62 13.68 -4.01
N LEU A 420 6.74 12.69 -4.11
CA LEU A 420 5.61 12.68 -5.03
C LEU A 420 4.62 13.81 -4.70
N PHE A 421 4.35 14.04 -3.42
CA PHE A 421 3.54 15.17 -2.98
C PHE A 421 4.18 16.51 -3.39
N VAL A 422 5.47 16.70 -3.11
CA VAL A 422 6.21 17.93 -3.51
C VAL A 422 6.17 18.10 -5.03
N SER A 423 6.46 17.05 -5.80
CA SER A 423 6.38 17.06 -7.26
C SER A 423 4.98 17.44 -7.76
N SER A 424 3.95 16.90 -7.14
CA SER A 424 2.55 17.22 -7.45
C SER A 424 2.21 18.68 -7.18
N MET A 425 2.72 19.26 -6.07
CA MET A 425 2.54 20.67 -5.75
C MET A 425 3.21 21.57 -6.81
N ILE A 426 4.44 21.24 -7.19
CA ILE A 426 5.14 21.95 -8.27
C ILE A 426 4.32 21.90 -9.57
N PHE A 427 3.80 20.72 -9.91
CA PHE A 427 3.02 20.50 -11.12
C PHE A 427 1.68 21.27 -11.13
N ILE A 428 1.00 21.36 -9.97
CA ILE A 428 -0.27 22.10 -9.84
C ILE A 428 -0.05 23.61 -9.85
N PHE A 429 0.94 24.09 -9.11
CA PHE A 429 1.04 25.52 -8.82
C PHE A 429 2.05 26.27 -9.69
N LEU A 430 3.11 25.61 -10.18
CA LEU A 430 4.21 26.25 -10.90
C LEU A 430 4.21 25.97 -12.40
N ILE A 431 3.74 24.78 -12.83
CA ILE A 431 3.73 24.45 -14.26
C ILE A 431 2.43 24.98 -14.90
N PRO A 432 2.54 25.89 -15.90
CA PRO A 432 1.36 26.38 -16.61
C PRO A 432 0.67 25.24 -17.35
N SER A 433 -0.57 24.98 -17.04
CA SER A 433 -1.35 24.01 -17.81
C SER A 433 -1.67 24.59 -19.19
N LYS A 434 -1.18 23.96 -20.26
CA LYS A 434 -1.57 24.31 -21.64
C LYS A 434 -3.09 24.34 -21.75
N LYS A 435 -3.65 25.44 -22.25
CA LYS A 435 -5.03 25.46 -22.73
C LYS A 435 -5.06 24.51 -23.93
N GLU A 436 -5.89 23.49 -23.90
CA GLU A 436 -6.25 22.80 -25.13
C GLU A 436 -7.10 23.77 -25.95
N SER A 437 -6.59 24.10 -27.16
CA SER A 437 -7.32 24.83 -28.18
C SER A 437 -8.43 23.98 -28.78
#